data_8b20c0aea8b46c16cbbc4fd8e6eeef4e
#
_entry.id   8b20c0aea8b46c16cbbc4fd8e6eeef4e
#
_cell.length_a   1.000
_cell.length_b   1.000
_cell.length_c   1.000
_cell.angle_alpha   90.00
_cell.angle_beta   90.00
_cell.angle_gamma   90.00
#
_symmetry.space_group_name_H-M   'P 1'
#
loop_
_entity.id
_entity.type
_entity.pdbx_description
1 polymer ?
#
loop_
_entity_poly.entity_id
_entity_poly.type
_entity_poly.pdbx_seq_one_letter_code
_entity_poly.pdbx_strand_id
1 'polypeptide(L)'
;MSISLSDASLKTYKQLLPASLAIMKKAEKHFTDEGANLNDLAEIRMIEDMAPLTFQVFSVVHHSIGAIDALKTGEFAPPKMPQNLNFNDLIAMLEDAEEKLNNLSDEEIDSLSGKDVMFRMGQIEWTFTAEDFILSFSLPNFYFHVTTLYDLFRIKGLEIGKLDFAGALRIKN
;
A
#
# COMPACT_ATOMS: atom_id res chain seq x y z
N MET A 1 -3.24 28.18 0.06
CA MET A 1 -3.64 26.92 -0.59
C MET A 1 -3.90 25.89 0.52
N SER A 2 -5.08 25.29 0.54
CA SER A 2 -5.38 24.15 1.40
C SER A 2 -4.94 22.87 0.68
N ILE A 3 -4.49 21.87 1.42
CA ILE A 3 -4.25 20.53 0.89
C ILE A 3 -5.61 19.88 0.67
N SER A 4 -5.88 19.35 -0.53
CA SER A 4 -7.13 18.65 -0.84
C SER A 4 -7.10 17.21 -0.38
N LEU A 5 -8.25 16.52 -0.37
CA LEU A 5 -8.35 15.11 -0.04
C LEU A 5 -7.55 14.27 -1.06
N SER A 6 -7.58 14.62 -2.36
CA SER A 6 -6.78 13.97 -3.39
C SER A 6 -5.28 14.19 -3.19
N ASP A 7 -4.84 15.40 -2.79
CA ASP A 7 -3.44 15.70 -2.48
C ASP A 7 -2.89 14.82 -1.36
N ALA A 8 -3.70 14.62 -0.32
CA ALA A 8 -3.31 13.79 0.83
C ALA A 8 -3.35 12.30 0.50
N SER A 9 -4.39 11.80 -0.17
CA SER A 9 -4.64 10.38 -0.42
C SER A 9 -4.11 9.90 -1.77
N LEU A 10 -4.86 10.16 -2.84
CA LEU A 10 -4.63 9.62 -4.19
C LEU A 10 -3.21 9.88 -4.69
N LYS A 11 -2.71 11.12 -4.56
CA LYS A 11 -1.36 11.47 -5.04
C LYS A 11 -0.25 10.81 -4.21
N THR A 12 -0.50 10.56 -2.92
CA THR A 12 0.44 9.82 -2.07
C THR A 12 0.47 8.35 -2.46
N TYR A 13 -0.70 7.75 -2.70
CA TYR A 13 -0.78 6.36 -3.16
C TYR A 13 -0.16 6.18 -4.55
N LYS A 14 -0.46 7.07 -5.51
CA LYS A 14 0.17 7.09 -6.85
C LYS A 14 1.68 7.31 -6.83
N GLN A 15 2.26 7.82 -5.75
CA GLN A 15 3.71 7.95 -5.58
C GLN A 15 4.35 6.68 -5.03
N LEU A 16 3.82 6.11 -3.94
CA LEU A 16 4.51 5.08 -3.18
C LEU A 16 4.11 3.65 -3.56
N LEU A 17 2.91 3.44 -4.08
CA LEU A 17 2.50 2.09 -4.53
C LEU A 17 3.32 1.65 -5.76
N PRO A 18 3.51 2.47 -6.82
CA PRO A 18 4.43 2.14 -7.92
C PRO A 18 5.89 1.95 -7.47
N ALA A 19 6.33 2.70 -6.46
CA ALA A 19 7.66 2.52 -5.86
C ALA A 19 7.78 1.14 -5.19
N SER A 20 6.75 0.72 -4.45
CA SER A 20 6.69 -0.62 -3.85
C SER A 20 6.68 -1.72 -4.91
N LEU A 21 5.94 -1.55 -6.01
CA LEU A 21 5.94 -2.46 -7.15
C LEU A 21 7.32 -2.54 -7.82
N ALA A 22 7.99 -1.40 -8.01
CA ALA A 22 9.34 -1.38 -8.57
C ALA A 22 10.37 -2.10 -7.68
N ILE A 23 10.25 -1.97 -6.36
CA ILE A 23 11.07 -2.73 -5.38
C ILE A 23 10.79 -4.23 -5.51
N MET A 24 9.52 -4.65 -5.59
CA MET A 24 9.16 -6.06 -5.76
C MET A 24 9.74 -6.64 -7.06
N LYS A 25 9.67 -5.92 -8.19
CA LYS A 25 10.26 -6.33 -9.48
C LYS A 25 11.79 -6.40 -9.44
N LYS A 26 12.45 -5.48 -8.73
CA LYS A 26 13.91 -5.56 -8.49
C LYS A 26 14.25 -6.79 -7.66
N ALA A 27 13.46 -7.09 -6.62
CA ALA A 27 13.64 -8.26 -5.78
C ALA A 27 13.45 -9.56 -6.58
N GLU A 28 12.39 -9.64 -7.38
CA GLU A 28 12.14 -10.78 -8.27
C GLU A 28 13.37 -11.08 -9.13
N LYS A 29 13.87 -10.05 -9.85
CA LYS A 29 15.04 -10.21 -10.71
C LYS A 29 16.29 -10.64 -9.93
N HIS A 30 16.62 -9.94 -8.86
CA HIS A 30 17.83 -10.17 -8.06
C HIS A 30 17.86 -11.59 -7.50
N PHE A 31 16.81 -12.01 -6.83
CA PHE A 31 16.75 -13.32 -6.19
C PHE A 31 16.58 -14.48 -7.19
N THR A 32 15.98 -14.23 -8.35
CA THR A 32 15.95 -15.21 -9.44
C THR A 32 17.36 -15.40 -10.02
N ASP A 33 18.10 -14.33 -10.24
CA ASP A 33 19.50 -14.39 -10.72
C ASP A 33 20.41 -15.14 -9.72
N GLU A 34 20.12 -15.08 -8.43
CA GLU A 34 20.80 -15.84 -7.37
C GLU A 34 20.30 -17.29 -7.22
N GLY A 35 19.27 -17.70 -7.94
CA GLY A 35 18.70 -19.05 -7.87
C GLY A 35 17.84 -19.30 -6.63
N ALA A 36 17.38 -18.25 -5.95
CA ALA A 36 16.50 -18.39 -4.78
C ALA A 36 15.07 -18.78 -5.18
N ASN A 37 14.38 -19.47 -4.29
CA ASN A 37 12.96 -19.74 -4.46
C ASN A 37 12.16 -18.50 -4.04
N LEU A 38 11.50 -17.86 -4.99
CA LEU A 38 10.69 -16.65 -4.75
C LEU A 38 9.55 -16.88 -3.75
N ASN A 39 8.99 -18.09 -3.68
CA ASN A 39 7.93 -18.39 -2.71
C ASN A 39 8.42 -18.35 -1.26
N ASP A 40 9.69 -18.66 -1.01
CA ASP A 40 10.27 -18.52 0.33
C ASP A 40 10.39 -17.04 0.72
N LEU A 41 10.59 -16.14 -0.27
CA LEU A 41 10.59 -14.70 -0.04
C LEU A 41 9.20 -14.16 0.32
N ALA A 42 8.12 -14.75 -0.18
CA ALA A 42 6.77 -14.33 0.17
C ALA A 42 6.47 -14.47 1.67
N GLU A 43 7.16 -15.38 2.36
CA GLU A 43 6.97 -15.68 3.77
C GLU A 43 8.03 -15.05 4.70
N ILE A 44 8.95 -14.24 4.17
CA ILE A 44 9.97 -13.58 5.01
C ILE A 44 9.34 -12.60 6.01
N ARG A 45 9.96 -12.55 7.20
CA ARG A 45 9.58 -11.70 8.33
C ARG A 45 10.79 -10.97 8.87
N MET A 46 10.60 -9.83 9.50
CA MET A 46 11.67 -9.15 10.22
C MET A 46 12.02 -9.91 11.50
N ILE A 47 10.99 -10.30 12.26
CA ILE A 47 11.06 -11.13 13.46
C ILE A 47 9.85 -12.08 13.48
N GLU A 48 9.90 -13.11 14.33
CA GLU A 48 8.95 -14.22 14.31
C GLU A 48 7.48 -13.80 14.50
N ASP A 49 7.21 -12.82 15.36
CA ASP A 49 5.86 -12.34 15.68
C ASP A 49 5.33 -11.24 14.73
N MET A 50 6.13 -10.81 13.76
CA MET A 50 5.67 -9.89 12.71
C MET A 50 5.04 -10.64 11.54
N ALA A 51 4.06 -10.01 10.89
CA ALA A 51 3.43 -10.55 9.70
C ALA A 51 4.40 -10.60 8.50
N PRO A 52 4.28 -11.61 7.61
CA PRO A 52 5.18 -11.82 6.48
C PRO A 52 5.03 -10.79 5.37
N LEU A 53 5.93 -10.86 4.36
CA LEU A 53 5.89 -10.02 3.16
C LEU A 53 4.52 -10.08 2.47
N THR A 54 3.89 -11.26 2.37
CA THR A 54 2.54 -11.42 1.84
C THR A 54 1.54 -10.48 2.50
N PHE A 55 1.58 -10.36 3.83
CA PHE A 55 0.70 -9.47 4.57
C PHE A 55 1.06 -8.00 4.35
N GLN A 56 2.35 -7.66 4.21
CA GLN A 56 2.75 -6.27 3.95
C GLN A 56 2.21 -5.80 2.60
N VAL A 57 2.39 -6.57 1.53
CA VAL A 57 1.88 -6.24 0.20
C VAL A 57 0.35 -6.15 0.20
N PHE A 58 -0.32 -7.13 0.79
CA PHE A 58 -1.79 -7.12 0.92
C PHE A 58 -2.29 -5.85 1.62
N SER A 59 -1.62 -5.45 2.70
CA SER A 59 -1.98 -4.25 3.47
C SER A 59 -1.65 -2.96 2.71
N VAL A 60 -0.58 -2.91 1.91
CA VAL A 60 -0.30 -1.77 1.01
C VAL A 60 -1.47 -1.57 0.04
N VAL A 61 -1.96 -2.63 -0.59
CA VAL A 61 -3.12 -2.57 -1.50
C VAL A 61 -4.39 -2.16 -0.74
N HIS A 62 -4.63 -2.76 0.43
CA HIS A 62 -5.82 -2.46 1.24
C HIS A 62 -5.86 -1.01 1.73
N HIS A 63 -4.73 -0.48 2.19
CA HIS A 63 -4.63 0.91 2.67
C HIS A 63 -4.35 1.94 1.56
N SER A 64 -4.38 1.55 0.29
CA SER A 64 -4.36 2.45 -0.87
C SER A 64 -5.68 2.40 -1.63
N ILE A 65 -5.84 1.48 -2.58
CA ILE A 65 -7.09 1.41 -3.35
C ILE A 65 -8.30 1.03 -2.48
N GLY A 66 -8.13 0.14 -1.50
CA GLY A 66 -9.19 -0.19 -0.54
C GLY A 66 -9.62 1.00 0.32
N ALA A 67 -8.68 1.90 0.67
CA ALA A 67 -9.03 3.14 1.36
C ALA A 67 -9.82 4.11 0.46
N ILE A 68 -9.49 4.19 -0.84
CA ILE A 68 -10.28 4.96 -1.81
C ILE A 68 -11.68 4.38 -1.96
N ASP A 69 -11.82 3.06 -2.03
CA ASP A 69 -13.13 2.40 -2.08
C ASP A 69 -13.95 2.69 -0.81
N ALA A 70 -13.29 2.74 0.35
CA ALA A 70 -13.93 3.13 1.60
C ALA A 70 -14.45 4.57 1.60
N LEU A 71 -13.71 5.52 1.01
CA LEU A 71 -14.20 6.89 0.80
C LEU A 71 -15.48 6.93 -0.06
N LYS A 72 -15.59 6.04 -1.04
CA LYS A 72 -16.76 5.96 -1.94
C LYS A 72 -17.96 5.29 -1.27
N THR A 73 -17.72 4.21 -0.53
CA THR A 73 -18.78 3.38 0.08
C THR A 73 -19.21 3.85 1.46
N GLY A 74 -18.36 4.62 2.16
CA GLY A 74 -18.53 5.00 3.55
C GLY A 74 -18.18 3.90 4.57
N GLU A 75 -17.60 2.77 4.12
CA GLU A 75 -17.29 1.62 4.98
C GLU A 75 -15.88 1.10 4.74
N PHE A 76 -15.16 0.81 5.83
CA PHE A 76 -13.85 0.16 5.81
C PHE A 76 -13.79 -0.95 6.86
N ALA A 77 -13.32 -2.11 6.46
CA ALA A 77 -13.15 -3.25 7.37
C ALA A 77 -11.91 -4.05 6.95
N PRO A 78 -11.24 -4.75 7.88
CA PRO A 78 -10.17 -5.67 7.50
C PRO A 78 -10.69 -6.70 6.50
N PRO A 79 -10.11 -6.80 5.30
CA PRO A 79 -10.57 -7.74 4.30
C PRO A 79 -10.05 -9.14 4.64
N LYS A 80 -10.72 -10.15 4.11
CA LYS A 80 -10.22 -11.51 4.20
C LYS A 80 -9.06 -11.70 3.23
N MET A 81 -7.86 -11.87 3.78
CA MET A 81 -6.67 -12.13 2.96
C MET A 81 -6.80 -13.48 2.23
N PRO A 82 -6.54 -13.54 0.90
CA PRO A 82 -6.46 -14.79 0.18
C PRO A 82 -5.38 -15.71 0.77
N GLN A 83 -5.61 -17.03 0.70
CA GLN A 83 -4.62 -18.01 1.16
C GLN A 83 -3.70 -18.42 0.01
N ASN A 84 -2.50 -18.87 0.37
CA ASN A 84 -1.52 -19.45 -0.57
C ASN A 84 -1.07 -18.49 -1.69
N LEU A 85 -0.95 -17.19 -1.37
CA LEU A 85 -0.39 -16.22 -2.29
C LEU A 85 1.09 -16.53 -2.53
N ASN A 86 1.48 -16.64 -3.79
CA ASN A 86 2.88 -16.74 -4.20
C ASN A 86 3.45 -15.36 -4.54
N PHE A 87 4.75 -15.27 -4.79
CA PHE A 87 5.43 -14.00 -5.04
C PHE A 87 4.88 -13.25 -6.27
N ASN A 88 4.51 -13.97 -7.33
CA ASN A 88 3.94 -13.37 -8.54
C ASN A 88 2.53 -12.83 -8.29
N ASP A 89 1.74 -13.49 -7.43
CA ASP A 89 0.44 -12.98 -7.03
C ASP A 89 0.57 -11.64 -6.31
N LEU A 90 1.62 -11.44 -5.50
CA LEU A 90 1.89 -10.18 -4.82
C LEU A 90 2.22 -9.04 -5.81
N ILE A 91 3.02 -9.34 -6.84
CA ILE A 91 3.29 -8.39 -7.92
C ILE A 91 2.00 -8.03 -8.64
N ALA A 92 1.21 -9.04 -9.04
CA ALA A 92 -0.05 -8.83 -9.75
C ALA A 92 -1.06 -7.99 -8.94
N MET A 93 -1.12 -8.17 -7.61
CA MET A 93 -1.95 -7.35 -6.72
C MET A 93 -1.56 -5.87 -6.74
N LEU A 94 -0.26 -5.57 -6.75
CA LEU A 94 0.24 -4.18 -6.82
C LEU A 94 -0.01 -3.58 -8.21
N GLU A 95 0.15 -4.37 -9.28
CA GLU A 95 -0.13 -3.93 -10.66
C GLU A 95 -1.61 -3.59 -10.85
N ASP A 96 -2.52 -4.43 -10.39
CA ASP A 96 -3.98 -4.18 -10.42
C ASP A 96 -4.35 -2.92 -9.61
N ALA A 97 -3.75 -2.76 -8.43
CA ALA A 97 -3.98 -1.59 -7.60
C ALA A 97 -3.44 -0.30 -8.26
N GLU A 98 -2.26 -0.35 -8.89
CA GLU A 98 -1.70 0.78 -9.65
C GLU A 98 -2.61 1.19 -10.80
N GLU A 99 -3.08 0.22 -11.60
CA GLU A 99 -4.00 0.47 -12.70
C GLU A 99 -5.30 1.14 -12.21
N LYS A 100 -5.91 0.61 -11.14
CA LYS A 100 -7.11 1.18 -10.54
C LYS A 100 -6.88 2.60 -10.04
N LEU A 101 -5.77 2.87 -9.35
CA LEU A 101 -5.44 4.23 -8.90
C LEU A 101 -5.26 5.19 -10.08
N ASN A 102 -4.62 4.74 -11.17
CA ASN A 102 -4.38 5.59 -12.35
C ASN A 102 -5.67 6.00 -13.07
N ASN A 103 -6.72 5.21 -12.96
CA ASN A 103 -8.04 5.51 -13.54
C ASN A 103 -8.87 6.51 -12.72
N LEU A 104 -8.38 6.97 -11.55
CA LEU A 104 -9.07 7.93 -10.69
C LEU A 104 -8.62 9.36 -10.96
N SER A 105 -9.56 10.31 -10.93
CA SER A 105 -9.28 11.74 -11.03
C SER A 105 -9.24 12.42 -9.66
N ASP A 106 -8.54 13.56 -9.58
CA ASP A 106 -8.48 14.38 -8.37
C ASP A 106 -9.88 14.89 -7.98
N GLU A 107 -10.68 15.32 -8.97
CA GLU A 107 -12.04 15.85 -8.78
C GLU A 107 -12.97 14.78 -8.19
N GLU A 108 -12.84 13.52 -8.64
CA GLU A 108 -13.62 12.42 -8.10
C GLU A 108 -13.34 12.27 -6.60
N ILE A 109 -12.07 12.25 -6.20
CA ILE A 109 -11.67 12.08 -4.79
C ILE A 109 -12.05 13.31 -3.96
N ASP A 110 -11.82 14.51 -4.46
CA ASP A 110 -12.14 15.75 -3.74
C ASP A 110 -13.66 15.91 -3.51
N SER A 111 -14.50 15.34 -4.37
CA SER A 111 -15.97 15.30 -4.18
C SER A 111 -16.43 14.46 -2.97
N LEU A 112 -15.54 13.64 -2.42
CA LEU A 112 -15.78 12.78 -1.24
C LEU A 112 -15.40 13.47 0.08
N SER A 113 -14.84 14.68 0.03
CA SER A 113 -14.45 15.47 1.20
C SER A 113 -15.61 15.66 2.17
N GLY A 114 -15.34 15.52 3.46
CA GLY A 114 -16.31 15.67 4.55
C GLY A 114 -17.31 14.53 4.70
N LYS A 115 -17.26 13.47 3.87
CA LYS A 115 -18.12 12.29 4.04
C LYS A 115 -17.66 11.45 5.24
N ASP A 116 -18.60 10.72 5.81
CA ASP A 116 -18.30 9.77 6.88
C ASP A 116 -17.72 8.46 6.31
N VAL A 117 -16.73 7.92 7.01
CA VAL A 117 -16.19 6.56 6.79
C VAL A 117 -16.25 5.80 8.10
N MET A 118 -16.97 4.70 8.11
CA MET A 118 -17.11 3.82 9.28
C MET A 118 -16.13 2.64 9.18
N PHE A 119 -15.20 2.56 10.12
CA PHE A 119 -14.34 1.39 10.32
C PHE A 119 -15.07 0.37 11.19
N ARG A 120 -15.07 -0.89 10.75
CA ARG A 120 -15.64 -2.01 11.51
C ARG A 120 -14.67 -3.17 11.64
N MET A 121 -14.44 -3.64 12.88
CA MET A 121 -13.64 -4.84 13.16
C MET A 121 -14.21 -5.55 14.41
N GLY A 122 -14.92 -6.64 14.21
CA GLY A 122 -15.62 -7.35 15.28
C GLY A 122 -16.67 -6.47 15.93
N GLN A 123 -16.45 -6.09 17.22
CA GLN A 123 -17.34 -5.17 17.97
C GLN A 123 -16.85 -3.72 17.93
N ILE A 124 -15.73 -3.45 17.25
CA ILE A 124 -15.18 -2.11 17.13
C ILE A 124 -15.88 -1.40 15.97
N GLU A 125 -16.47 -0.23 16.25
CA GLU A 125 -17.00 0.68 15.23
C GLU A 125 -16.45 2.08 15.52
N TRP A 126 -15.70 2.64 14.55
CA TRP A 126 -15.19 4.01 14.62
C TRP A 126 -15.65 4.77 13.37
N THR A 127 -16.24 5.94 13.59
CA THR A 127 -16.63 6.83 12.51
C THR A 127 -15.59 7.94 12.39
N PHE A 128 -15.10 8.17 11.17
CA PHE A 128 -14.17 9.22 10.80
C PHE A 128 -14.82 10.13 9.78
N THR A 129 -14.35 11.37 9.67
CA THR A 129 -14.48 12.12 8.42
C THR A 129 -13.53 11.49 7.37
N ALA A 130 -13.79 11.71 6.07
CA ALA A 130 -12.93 11.23 4.99
C ALA A 130 -11.47 11.65 5.20
N GLU A 131 -11.25 12.90 5.63
CA GLU A 131 -9.94 13.47 5.91
C GLU A 131 -9.25 12.76 7.08
N ASP A 132 -9.95 12.60 8.20
CA ASP A 132 -9.38 11.95 9.39
C ASP A 132 -9.14 10.46 9.15
N PHE A 133 -10.01 9.78 8.40
CA PHE A 133 -9.77 8.40 7.99
C PHE A 133 -8.47 8.26 7.19
N ILE A 134 -8.24 9.15 6.24
CA ILE A 134 -7.00 9.15 5.45
C ILE A 134 -5.79 9.51 6.33
N LEU A 135 -5.84 10.65 7.02
CA LEU A 135 -4.66 11.23 7.68
C LEU A 135 -4.26 10.50 8.96
N SER A 136 -5.25 10.04 9.75
CA SER A 136 -4.98 9.43 11.06
C SER A 136 -5.02 7.90 11.06
N PHE A 137 -5.60 7.27 10.05
CA PHE A 137 -5.76 5.83 10.00
C PHE A 137 -5.09 5.20 8.75
N SER A 138 -5.56 5.52 7.54
CA SER A 138 -5.10 4.81 6.35
C SER A 138 -3.64 5.11 5.99
N LEU A 139 -3.22 6.39 5.95
CA LEU A 139 -1.84 6.75 5.62
C LEU A 139 -0.81 6.23 6.63
N PRO A 140 -1.02 6.31 7.96
CA PRO A 140 -0.09 5.71 8.91
C PRO A 140 0.09 4.20 8.69
N ASN A 141 -0.99 3.46 8.43
CA ASN A 141 -0.92 2.04 8.10
C ASN A 141 -0.20 1.80 6.76
N PHE A 142 -0.56 2.56 5.73
CA PHE A 142 0.08 2.48 4.42
C PHE A 142 1.59 2.69 4.51
N TYR A 143 2.05 3.76 5.16
CA TYR A 143 3.47 4.03 5.35
C TYR A 143 4.17 2.93 6.15
N PHE A 144 3.53 2.41 7.19
CA PHE A 144 4.08 1.31 7.98
C PHE A 144 4.33 0.07 7.09
N HIS A 145 3.37 -0.32 6.27
CA HIS A 145 3.48 -1.50 5.42
C HIS A 145 4.45 -1.31 4.24
N VAL A 146 4.47 -0.15 3.60
CA VAL A 146 5.46 0.19 2.55
C VAL A 146 6.88 0.19 3.11
N THR A 147 7.08 0.77 4.30
CA THR A 147 8.40 0.79 4.96
C THR A 147 8.83 -0.61 5.36
N THR A 148 7.94 -1.40 5.94
CA THR A 148 8.25 -2.79 6.34
C THR A 148 8.59 -3.65 5.11
N LEU A 149 7.87 -3.51 3.99
CA LEU A 149 8.20 -4.17 2.72
C LEU A 149 9.62 -3.81 2.25
N TYR A 150 9.96 -2.52 2.24
CA TYR A 150 11.30 -2.05 1.90
C TYR A 150 12.36 -2.65 2.82
N ASP A 151 12.14 -2.63 4.14
CA ASP A 151 13.09 -3.11 5.15
C ASP A 151 13.31 -4.62 5.04
N LEU A 152 12.27 -5.41 4.76
CA LEU A 152 12.38 -6.86 4.54
C LEU A 152 13.38 -7.18 3.42
N PHE A 153 13.33 -6.47 2.29
CA PHE A 153 14.28 -6.68 1.21
C PHE A 153 15.67 -6.13 1.53
N ARG A 154 15.77 -5.03 2.30
CA ARG A 154 17.08 -4.54 2.77
C ARG A 154 17.80 -5.55 3.67
N ILE A 155 17.07 -6.17 4.58
CA ILE A 155 17.62 -7.23 5.46
C ILE A 155 18.07 -8.45 4.64
N LYS A 156 17.39 -8.75 3.53
CA LYS A 156 17.75 -9.83 2.61
C LYS A 156 18.89 -9.48 1.65
N GLY A 157 19.44 -8.26 1.72
CA GLY A 157 20.61 -7.84 0.95
C GLY A 157 20.30 -7.18 -0.40
N LEU A 158 19.01 -6.96 -0.74
CA LEU A 158 18.67 -6.26 -1.98
C LEU A 158 19.24 -4.84 -1.96
N GLU A 159 19.97 -4.47 -3.03
CA GLU A 159 20.57 -3.15 -3.20
C GLU A 159 19.53 -2.11 -3.65
N ILE A 160 18.77 -1.60 -2.69
CA ILE A 160 17.83 -0.49 -2.85
C ILE A 160 18.14 0.61 -1.83
N GLY A 161 17.76 1.84 -2.13
CA GLY A 161 18.00 3.00 -1.29
C GLY A 161 16.77 3.86 -1.11
N LYS A 162 16.93 4.96 -0.38
CA LYS A 162 15.83 5.88 -0.07
C LYS A 162 15.10 6.42 -1.31
N LEU A 163 15.79 6.55 -2.45
CA LEU A 163 15.15 7.02 -3.69
C LEU A 163 14.22 5.96 -4.29
N ASP A 164 14.56 4.67 -4.16
CA ASP A 164 13.66 3.59 -4.56
C ASP A 164 12.37 3.60 -3.74
N PHE A 165 12.48 3.87 -2.43
CA PHE A 165 11.32 4.02 -1.55
C PHE A 165 10.50 5.26 -1.89
N ALA A 166 11.15 6.41 -2.10
CA ALA A 166 10.45 7.69 -2.32
C ALA A 166 9.71 7.74 -3.67
N GLY A 167 10.16 6.97 -4.67
CA GLY A 167 9.54 6.93 -5.99
C GLY A 167 9.56 8.26 -6.73
N ALA A 168 8.54 8.53 -7.51
CA ALA A 168 8.42 9.73 -8.34
C ALA A 168 8.01 10.93 -7.49
N LEU A 169 8.97 11.81 -7.17
CA LEU A 169 8.71 13.02 -6.39
C LEU A 169 7.92 14.05 -7.20
N ARG A 170 6.99 14.72 -6.55
CA ARG A 170 6.20 15.84 -7.10
C ARG A 170 7.00 17.14 -7.05
N ILE A 171 7.99 17.28 -7.93
CA ILE A 171 8.91 18.43 -7.97
C ILE A 171 8.26 19.57 -8.75
N LYS A 172 8.37 20.80 -8.22
CA LYS A 172 7.98 22.02 -8.95
C LYS A 172 9.07 22.35 -9.96
N ASN A 173 8.72 22.37 -11.23
CA ASN A 173 9.55 22.89 -12.31
C ASN A 173 9.53 24.41 -12.36
#